data_f7bd863903bf248b9ada84e16dd28e48
#
_entry.id   f7bd863903bf248b9ada84e16dd28e48
#
_cell.length_a   1.000
_cell.length_b   1.000
_cell.length_c   1.000
_cell.angle_alpha   90.00
_cell.angle_beta   90.00
_cell.angle_gamma   90.00
#
_symmetry.space_group_name_H-M   'P 1'
#
loop_
_entity.id
_entity.type
_entity.pdbx_description
1 polymer ?
#
loop_
_entity_poly.entity_id
_entity_poly.type
_entity_poly.pdbx_seq_one_letter_code
_entity_poly.pdbx_strand_id
1 'polypeptide(L)'
;MSPSPTPLWSPVGRAENGAVRLAYDRLQERADGEPLLVLTGLGANRLWIPDGFCRLLARRGFAVARYDQRDGGESTHLPPTATRNPVAALFRKRGEAYTAEDMADDAVAVMAALGWESAHLLGVSLGGAVAQRVALRHPRRVRTLTTMAAVPGDVHGLRTLCYIRTSTLARFARLRFPDTPEGAVEAGVAVSRLLASPRRPFDEAAAREAAGRNPDRGMHDQQAQSRQIGAQWHGPPIEALSRPTLVLHGEDDPLIKPGAGRVIARRVPGARLVLLPRVGHEIPEPAWDRIAAEVRALADTSAPGPAAARRD
;
A
#
# COMPACT_ATOMS: atom_id res chain seq x y z
N MET A 1 32.71 -22.67 12.47
CA MET A 1 31.30 -22.25 12.61
C MET A 1 30.96 -21.42 11.40
N SER A 2 30.07 -21.89 10.52
CA SER A 2 29.58 -21.07 9.41
C SER A 2 28.79 -19.89 9.99
N PRO A 3 28.96 -18.65 9.47
CA PRO A 3 28.16 -17.51 9.93
C PRO A 3 26.68 -17.81 9.70
N SER A 4 25.87 -17.52 10.71
CA SER A 4 24.40 -17.60 10.53
C SER A 4 23.98 -16.74 9.35
N PRO A 5 23.07 -17.19 8.49
CA PRO A 5 22.62 -16.40 7.35
C PRO A 5 22.06 -15.06 7.84
N THR A 6 22.50 -13.98 7.20
CA THR A 6 21.96 -12.63 7.50
C THR A 6 20.43 -12.65 7.33
N PRO A 7 19.67 -12.16 8.33
CA PRO A 7 18.22 -12.11 8.21
C PRO A 7 17.81 -11.27 6.99
N LEU A 8 16.74 -11.69 6.30
CA LEU A 8 16.25 -11.02 5.09
C LEU A 8 15.88 -9.56 5.35
N TRP A 9 15.26 -9.31 6.49
CA TRP A 9 14.79 -7.99 6.91
C TRP A 9 15.59 -7.47 8.10
N SER A 10 15.73 -6.16 8.20
CA SER A 10 16.26 -5.52 9.40
C SER A 10 15.39 -5.85 10.62
N PRO A 11 15.89 -5.72 11.84
CA PRO A 11 15.02 -5.60 13.01
C PRO A 11 13.95 -4.52 12.78
N VAL A 12 12.77 -4.71 13.39
CA VAL A 12 11.67 -3.76 13.28
C VAL A 12 12.07 -2.43 13.91
N GLY A 13 12.16 -1.40 13.08
CA GLY A 13 12.38 -0.01 13.50
C GLY A 13 11.08 0.67 13.92
N ARG A 14 11.22 1.82 14.58
CA ARG A 14 10.10 2.68 14.98
C ARG A 14 10.35 4.10 14.47
N ALA A 15 9.40 4.64 13.70
CA ALA A 15 9.38 6.05 13.32
C ALA A 15 8.32 6.76 14.14
N GLU A 16 8.53 8.02 14.47
CA GLU A 16 7.60 8.81 15.28
C GLU A 16 6.97 9.92 14.45
N ASN A 17 5.64 10.04 14.55
CA ASN A 17 4.88 11.18 14.04
C ASN A 17 3.92 11.66 15.15
N GLY A 18 4.35 12.67 15.92
CA GLY A 18 3.68 13.07 17.15
C GLY A 18 3.63 11.93 18.16
N ALA A 19 2.43 11.56 18.60
CA ALA A 19 2.21 10.47 19.54
C ALA A 19 2.16 9.09 18.86
N VAL A 20 2.20 9.01 17.53
CA VAL A 20 2.10 7.77 16.78
C VAL A 20 3.48 7.21 16.51
N ARG A 21 3.69 5.94 16.84
CA ARG A 21 4.88 5.15 16.48
C ARG A 21 4.54 4.20 15.37
N LEU A 22 5.33 4.23 14.30
CA LEU A 22 5.13 3.47 13.08
C LEU A 22 6.19 2.39 12.97
N ALA A 23 5.76 1.14 12.89
CA ALA A 23 6.65 0.01 12.72
C ALA A 23 7.06 -0.13 11.26
N TYR A 24 8.35 -0.30 11.00
CA TYR A 24 8.86 -0.53 9.66
C TYR A 24 10.01 -1.54 9.68
N ASP A 25 10.24 -2.16 8.52
CA ASP A 25 11.45 -2.95 8.26
C ASP A 25 12.03 -2.60 6.88
N ARG A 26 13.33 -2.84 6.72
CA ARG A 26 14.06 -2.64 5.48
C ARG A 26 14.69 -3.94 5.04
N LEU A 27 14.56 -4.26 3.75
CA LEU A 27 15.25 -5.41 3.16
C LEU A 27 16.76 -5.19 3.22
N GLN A 28 17.50 -6.17 3.72
CA GLN A 28 18.95 -6.04 3.92
C GLN A 28 19.75 -6.27 2.63
N GLU A 29 19.15 -6.97 1.69
CA GLU A 29 19.72 -7.24 0.38
C GLU A 29 19.91 -5.99 -0.43
N ARG A 30 20.53 -5.09 -0.53
CA ARG A 30 20.58 -3.86 -1.35
C ARG A 30 20.26 -2.59 -0.57
N ALA A 31 20.87 -2.49 0.61
CA ALA A 31 20.68 -1.29 1.45
C ALA A 31 21.19 0.01 0.79
N ASP A 32 22.07 -0.10 -0.20
CA ASP A 32 22.68 0.98 -1.00
C ASP A 32 21.87 1.34 -2.26
N GLY A 33 20.74 0.66 -2.52
CA GLY A 33 19.89 0.91 -3.68
C GLY A 33 19.12 2.24 -3.60
N GLU A 34 18.37 2.55 -4.65
CA GLU A 34 17.48 3.71 -4.66
C GLU A 34 16.31 3.50 -3.68
N PRO A 35 16.05 4.46 -2.76
CA PRO A 35 14.99 4.34 -1.77
C PRO A 35 13.62 4.05 -2.40
N LEU A 36 12.96 2.96 -1.98
CA LEU A 36 11.61 2.60 -2.36
C LEU A 36 10.79 2.25 -1.12
N LEU A 37 9.80 3.07 -0.80
CA LEU A 37 8.87 2.82 0.29
C LEU A 37 7.59 2.17 -0.24
N VAL A 38 7.22 1.02 0.36
CA VAL A 38 5.98 0.31 0.02
C VAL A 38 4.92 0.58 1.08
N LEU A 39 3.73 1.01 0.62
CA LEU A 39 2.58 1.35 1.45
C LEU A 39 1.48 0.30 1.27
N THR A 40 1.01 -0.26 2.37
CA THR A 40 0.02 -1.36 2.39
C THR A 40 -1.43 -0.87 2.29
N GLY A 41 -2.34 -1.80 2.05
CA GLY A 41 -3.78 -1.55 1.97
C GLY A 41 -4.48 -1.38 3.32
N LEU A 42 -5.80 -1.25 3.26
CA LEU A 42 -6.68 -1.10 4.42
C LEU A 42 -6.60 -2.31 5.35
N GLY A 43 -6.31 -2.08 6.63
CA GLY A 43 -6.23 -3.12 7.65
C GLY A 43 -5.09 -4.14 7.43
N ALA A 44 -4.25 -3.93 6.42
CA ALA A 44 -3.11 -4.78 6.14
C ALA A 44 -1.87 -4.23 6.84
N ASN A 45 -1.05 -5.14 7.36
CA ASN A 45 0.27 -4.81 7.86
C ASN A 45 1.34 -5.02 6.76
N ARG A 46 2.58 -4.65 7.04
CA ARG A 46 3.72 -4.74 6.11
C ARG A 46 3.99 -6.16 5.58
N LEU A 47 3.62 -7.21 6.35
CA LEU A 47 3.85 -8.61 6.00
C LEU A 47 2.92 -9.11 4.87
N TRP A 48 1.91 -8.35 4.49
CA TRP A 48 1.09 -8.64 3.31
C TRP A 48 1.80 -8.37 1.98
N ILE A 49 2.91 -7.64 2.00
CA ILE A 49 3.74 -7.47 0.82
C ILE A 49 4.68 -8.68 0.70
N PRO A 50 4.59 -9.47 -0.37
CA PRO A 50 5.36 -10.71 -0.49
C PRO A 50 6.88 -10.46 -0.48
N ASP A 51 7.62 -11.21 0.34
CA ASP A 51 9.07 -11.09 0.45
C ASP A 51 9.78 -11.33 -0.89
N GLY A 52 9.30 -12.31 -1.68
CA GLY A 52 9.82 -12.58 -3.02
C GLY A 52 9.69 -11.40 -3.97
N PHE A 53 8.57 -10.66 -3.88
CA PHE A 53 8.37 -9.44 -4.65
C PHE A 53 9.33 -8.32 -4.19
N CYS A 54 9.52 -8.15 -2.89
CA CYS A 54 10.49 -7.18 -2.36
C CYS A 54 11.92 -7.49 -2.79
N ARG A 55 12.32 -8.75 -2.78
CA ARG A 55 13.62 -9.20 -3.32
C ARG A 55 13.75 -8.90 -4.81
N LEU A 56 12.70 -9.08 -5.58
CA LEU A 56 12.71 -8.77 -7.00
C LEU A 56 12.92 -7.27 -7.25
N LEU A 57 12.28 -6.41 -6.47
CA LEU A 57 12.51 -4.96 -6.50
C LEU A 57 13.95 -4.61 -6.12
N ALA A 58 14.51 -5.26 -5.10
CA ALA A 58 15.91 -5.07 -4.71
C ALA A 58 16.88 -5.48 -5.83
N ARG A 59 16.66 -6.62 -6.47
CA ARG A 59 17.46 -7.03 -7.65
C ARG A 59 17.38 -6.03 -8.81
N ARG A 60 16.32 -5.23 -8.88
CA ARG A 60 16.18 -4.12 -9.83
C ARG A 60 16.76 -2.80 -9.34
N GLY A 61 17.55 -2.80 -8.26
CA GLY A 61 18.32 -1.67 -7.79
C GLY A 61 17.69 -0.83 -6.69
N PHE A 62 16.58 -1.28 -6.08
CA PHE A 62 15.94 -0.52 -5.01
C PHE A 62 16.40 -0.96 -3.61
N ALA A 63 16.56 0.01 -2.71
CA ALA A 63 16.55 -0.21 -1.28
C ALA A 63 15.10 -0.22 -0.81
N VAL A 64 14.55 -1.41 -0.54
CA VAL A 64 13.12 -1.59 -0.25
C VAL A 64 12.86 -1.51 1.24
N ALA A 65 11.90 -0.67 1.65
CA ALA A 65 11.32 -0.68 2.99
C ALA A 65 9.79 -0.74 2.90
N ARG A 66 9.19 -1.29 3.93
CA ARG A 66 7.74 -1.35 4.12
C ARG A 66 7.41 -0.98 5.55
N TYR A 67 6.22 -0.47 5.80
CA TYR A 67 5.79 -0.09 7.14
C TYR A 67 4.32 -0.41 7.38
N ASP A 68 3.97 -0.52 8.64
CA ASP A 68 2.59 -0.62 9.09
C ASP A 68 2.00 0.78 9.21
N GLN A 69 0.90 1.03 8.51
CA GLN A 69 0.17 2.29 8.68
C GLN A 69 -0.35 2.40 10.12
N ARG A 70 -0.64 3.63 10.59
CA ARG A 70 -1.33 3.83 11.87
C ARG A 70 -2.58 2.98 11.94
N ASP A 71 -2.92 2.45 13.10
CA ASP A 71 -3.99 1.48 13.29
C ASP A 71 -3.77 0.13 12.57
N GLY A 72 -2.55 -0.21 12.21
CA GLY A 72 -2.21 -1.49 11.58
C GLY A 72 -0.94 -2.10 12.15
N GLY A 73 -0.86 -3.42 12.11
CA GLY A 73 0.30 -4.17 12.49
C GLY A 73 0.86 -3.86 13.87
N GLU A 74 2.15 -3.60 13.92
CA GLU A 74 2.86 -3.22 15.14
C GLU A 74 2.95 -1.68 15.33
N SER A 75 2.29 -0.89 14.48
CA SER A 75 2.16 0.55 14.66
C SER A 75 1.16 0.88 15.76
N THR A 76 1.17 2.13 16.24
CA THR A 76 0.23 2.59 17.26
C THR A 76 -1.21 2.38 16.81
N HIS A 77 -1.97 1.65 17.62
CA HIS A 77 -3.41 1.52 17.53
C HIS A 77 -4.08 2.57 18.42
N LEU A 78 -4.99 3.34 17.85
CA LEU A 78 -5.73 4.33 18.61
C LEU A 78 -6.83 3.69 19.46
N PRO A 79 -7.21 4.33 20.58
CA PRO A 79 -8.28 3.82 21.42
C PRO A 79 -9.58 3.56 20.64
N PRO A 80 -10.39 2.58 21.08
CA PRO A 80 -11.66 2.28 20.44
C PRO A 80 -12.58 3.51 20.39
N THR A 81 -13.21 3.74 19.24
CA THR A 81 -14.24 4.78 19.06
C THR A 81 -15.63 4.13 18.97
N ALA A 82 -16.68 4.91 19.19
CA ALA A 82 -18.07 4.41 19.26
C ALA A 82 -18.61 3.75 17.99
N THR A 83 -17.82 3.67 16.90
CA THR A 83 -18.30 3.10 15.65
C THR A 83 -17.43 1.94 15.19
N ARG A 84 -18.06 0.78 15.06
CA ARG A 84 -17.43 -0.51 14.73
C ARG A 84 -17.55 -0.93 13.26
N ASN A 85 -18.29 -0.19 12.41
CA ASN A 85 -18.59 -0.63 11.05
C ASN A 85 -17.82 0.22 10.01
N PRO A 86 -16.86 -0.36 9.25
CA PRO A 86 -16.10 0.34 8.22
C PRO A 86 -16.98 0.95 7.12
N VAL A 87 -18.06 0.29 6.74
CA VAL A 87 -19.01 0.82 5.74
C VAL A 87 -19.75 2.04 6.29
N ALA A 88 -20.12 2.04 7.56
CA ALA A 88 -20.74 3.20 8.20
C ALA A 88 -19.79 4.41 8.28
N ALA A 89 -18.48 4.20 8.23
CA ALA A 89 -17.49 5.27 8.21
C ALA A 89 -17.56 6.13 6.94
N LEU A 90 -18.04 5.57 5.83
CA LEU A 90 -18.25 6.30 4.57
C LEU A 90 -19.43 7.29 4.66
N PHE A 91 -20.36 7.08 5.59
CA PHE A 91 -21.62 7.84 5.67
C PHE A 91 -21.67 8.88 6.79
N ARG A 92 -20.74 8.87 7.73
CA ARG A 92 -20.80 9.76 8.90
C ARG A 92 -19.67 10.79 8.85
N LYS A 93 -20.03 12.09 8.98
CA LYS A 93 -19.07 13.12 9.44
C LYS A 93 -18.74 12.82 10.89
N ARG A 94 -17.50 12.48 11.17
CA ARG A 94 -17.00 12.22 12.53
C ARG A 94 -16.00 13.26 12.93
N GLY A 95 -15.92 13.47 14.25
CA GLY A 95 -14.69 13.98 14.83
C GLY A 95 -13.57 13.01 14.40
N GLU A 96 -12.61 13.51 13.67
CA GLU A 96 -11.58 12.71 13.03
C GLU A 96 -10.62 12.24 14.12
N ALA A 97 -10.42 10.93 14.25
CA ALA A 97 -9.35 10.40 15.09
C ALA A 97 -7.99 10.85 14.54
N TYR A 98 -7.90 10.96 13.21
CA TYR A 98 -6.79 11.53 12.43
C TYR A 98 -7.29 11.83 11.01
N THR A 99 -6.50 12.60 10.28
CA THR A 99 -6.77 13.00 8.89
C THR A 99 -6.00 12.13 7.90
N ALA A 100 -6.31 12.27 6.62
CA ALA A 100 -5.53 11.64 5.58
C ALA A 100 -4.16 12.31 5.39
N GLU A 101 -4.03 13.56 5.80
CA GLU A 101 -2.78 14.30 5.91
C GLU A 101 -1.86 13.66 6.95
N ASP A 102 -2.39 13.26 8.12
CA ASP A 102 -1.63 12.54 9.14
C ASP A 102 -1.06 11.22 8.61
N MET A 103 -1.83 10.49 7.79
CA MET A 103 -1.34 9.26 7.15
C MET A 103 -0.25 9.54 6.10
N ALA A 104 -0.32 10.67 5.41
CA ALA A 104 0.74 11.08 4.49
C ALA A 104 2.01 11.51 5.24
N ASP A 105 1.87 12.21 6.36
CA ASP A 105 2.97 12.61 7.23
C ASP A 105 3.65 11.40 7.88
N ASP A 106 2.92 10.31 8.17
CA ASP A 106 3.47 9.04 8.64
C ASP A 106 4.50 8.45 7.68
N ALA A 107 4.17 8.40 6.39
CA ALA A 107 5.09 7.89 5.38
C ALA A 107 6.39 8.71 5.33
N VAL A 108 6.28 10.03 5.50
CA VAL A 108 7.44 10.94 5.56
C VAL A 108 8.27 10.72 6.82
N ALA A 109 7.61 10.46 7.97
CA ALA A 109 8.30 10.14 9.21
C ALA A 109 9.08 8.82 9.10
N VAL A 110 8.50 7.80 8.46
CA VAL A 110 9.21 6.53 8.16
C VAL A 110 10.42 6.77 7.25
N MET A 111 10.27 7.58 6.19
CA MET A 111 11.40 7.93 5.32
C MET A 111 12.51 8.67 6.09
N ALA A 112 12.15 9.57 7.00
CA ALA A 112 13.12 10.27 7.84
C ALA A 112 13.86 9.32 8.79
N ALA A 113 13.16 8.38 9.42
CA ALA A 113 13.75 7.36 10.30
C ALA A 113 14.69 6.42 9.53
N LEU A 114 14.45 6.18 8.24
CA LEU A 114 15.32 5.44 7.34
C LEU A 114 16.53 6.25 6.84
N GLY A 115 16.59 7.55 7.15
CA GLY A 115 17.61 8.46 6.62
C GLY A 115 17.39 8.83 5.15
N TRP A 116 16.19 8.67 4.62
CA TRP A 116 15.85 8.95 3.23
C TRP A 116 15.31 10.37 3.05
N GLU A 117 16.04 11.20 2.34
CA GLU A 117 15.58 12.54 1.97
C GLU A 117 14.40 12.47 1.01
N SER A 118 14.44 11.55 0.05
CA SER A 118 13.35 11.29 -0.89
C SER A 118 13.33 9.82 -1.30
N ALA A 119 12.16 9.32 -1.72
CA ALA A 119 11.99 7.93 -2.14
C ALA A 119 11.04 7.80 -3.33
N HIS A 120 11.13 6.69 -4.04
CA HIS A 120 10.07 6.17 -4.88
C HIS A 120 8.97 5.62 -3.96
N LEU A 121 7.71 5.81 -4.31
CA LEU A 121 6.57 5.26 -3.55
C LEU A 121 5.87 4.20 -4.39
N LEU A 122 5.58 3.07 -3.76
CA LEU A 122 4.69 2.02 -4.30
C LEU A 122 3.57 1.78 -3.29
N GLY A 123 2.39 2.29 -3.58
CA GLY A 123 1.23 2.11 -2.71
C GLY A 123 0.19 1.17 -3.31
N VAL A 124 -0.37 0.28 -2.49
CA VAL A 124 -1.40 -0.68 -2.89
C VAL A 124 -2.71 -0.36 -2.19
N SER A 125 -3.81 -0.31 -2.93
CA SER A 125 -5.15 -0.07 -2.39
C SER A 125 -5.23 1.25 -1.60
N LEU A 126 -5.57 1.24 -0.32
CA LEU A 126 -5.50 2.42 0.55
C LEU A 126 -4.09 3.04 0.54
N GLY A 127 -3.04 2.21 0.58
CA GLY A 127 -1.66 2.68 0.48
C GLY A 127 -1.39 3.44 -0.82
N GLY A 128 -2.06 3.07 -1.92
CA GLY A 128 -2.00 3.81 -3.19
C GLY A 128 -2.65 5.20 -3.10
N ALA A 129 -3.76 5.33 -2.39
CA ALA A 129 -4.37 6.64 -2.12
C ALA A 129 -3.49 7.48 -1.18
N VAL A 130 -2.90 6.86 -0.14
CA VAL A 130 -1.96 7.55 0.77
C VAL A 130 -0.72 8.00 0.00
N ALA A 131 -0.14 7.16 -0.87
CA ALA A 131 1.02 7.54 -1.68
C ALA A 131 0.73 8.75 -2.60
N GLN A 132 -0.46 8.83 -3.19
CA GLN A 132 -0.92 10.02 -3.93
C GLN A 132 -0.93 11.26 -3.03
N ARG A 133 -1.45 11.14 -1.80
CA ARG A 133 -1.51 12.23 -0.81
C ARG A 133 -0.12 12.67 -0.34
N VAL A 134 0.80 11.72 -0.15
CA VAL A 134 2.22 12.05 0.14
C VAL A 134 2.81 12.87 -1.00
N ALA A 135 2.58 12.48 -2.24
CA ALA A 135 3.11 13.20 -3.41
C ALA A 135 2.49 14.58 -3.60
N LEU A 136 1.22 14.78 -3.18
CA LEU A 136 0.55 16.07 -3.17
C LEU A 136 1.07 17.00 -2.06
N ARG A 137 1.22 16.46 -0.85
CA ARG A 137 1.59 17.23 0.34
C ARG A 137 3.09 17.47 0.47
N HIS A 138 3.90 16.48 0.07
CA HIS A 138 5.35 16.46 0.20
C HIS A 138 6.05 16.16 -1.14
N PRO A 139 5.80 16.95 -2.20
CA PRO A 139 6.32 16.61 -3.53
C PRO A 139 7.85 16.50 -3.60
N ARG A 140 8.60 17.21 -2.76
CA ARG A 140 10.06 17.11 -2.71
C ARG A 140 10.57 15.80 -2.10
N ARG A 141 9.73 15.12 -1.31
CA ARG A 141 10.06 13.83 -0.70
C ARG A 141 9.79 12.65 -1.63
N VAL A 142 9.10 12.85 -2.76
CA VAL A 142 8.71 11.79 -3.69
C VAL A 142 9.48 11.92 -5.00
N ARG A 143 10.22 10.87 -5.37
CA ARG A 143 10.91 10.78 -6.67
C ARG A 143 9.92 10.39 -7.76
N THR A 144 9.23 9.27 -7.58
CA THR A 144 8.14 8.79 -8.45
C THR A 144 7.02 8.20 -7.62
N LEU A 145 5.84 8.15 -8.18
CA LEU A 145 4.65 7.57 -7.57
C LEU A 145 4.15 6.38 -8.40
N THR A 146 4.11 5.21 -7.79
CA THR A 146 3.33 4.06 -8.29
C THR A 146 2.13 3.84 -7.39
N THR A 147 0.93 3.91 -7.96
CA THR A 147 -0.32 3.61 -7.28
C THR A 147 -0.97 2.39 -7.90
N MET A 148 -1.21 1.34 -7.12
CA MET A 148 -1.75 0.06 -7.59
C MET A 148 -3.10 -0.23 -6.94
N ALA A 149 -4.09 -0.62 -7.76
CA ALA A 149 -5.42 -1.05 -7.30
C ALA A 149 -6.06 -0.05 -6.32
N ALA A 150 -5.91 1.26 -6.58
CA ALA A 150 -6.31 2.33 -5.68
C ALA A 150 -7.45 3.16 -6.25
N VAL A 151 -8.12 3.91 -5.36
CA VAL A 151 -9.04 4.99 -5.72
C VAL A 151 -8.27 6.31 -5.85
N PRO A 152 -8.82 7.33 -6.54
CA PRO A 152 -8.23 8.67 -6.53
C PRO A 152 -8.03 9.19 -5.10
N GLY A 153 -6.82 9.73 -4.81
CA GLY A 153 -6.42 10.11 -3.46
C GLY A 153 -7.26 11.22 -2.83
N ASP A 154 -7.91 12.03 -3.64
CA ASP A 154 -8.80 13.12 -3.22
C ASP A 154 -10.27 12.68 -3.08
N VAL A 155 -10.57 11.40 -3.27
CA VAL A 155 -11.92 10.85 -3.09
C VAL A 155 -12.07 10.31 -1.67
N HIS A 156 -13.15 10.72 -1.01
CA HIS A 156 -13.52 10.26 0.33
C HIS A 156 -15.05 10.12 0.47
N GLY A 157 -15.48 9.49 1.56
CA GLY A 157 -16.89 9.31 1.88
C GLY A 157 -17.65 8.53 0.80
N LEU A 158 -18.89 8.93 0.53
CA LEU A 158 -19.78 8.24 -0.39
C LEU A 158 -19.26 8.15 -1.82
N ARG A 159 -18.44 9.11 -2.26
CA ARG A 159 -17.85 9.09 -3.60
C ARG A 159 -16.96 7.87 -3.84
N THR A 160 -16.38 7.32 -2.78
CA THR A 160 -15.57 6.09 -2.85
C THR A 160 -16.37 4.90 -3.38
N LEU A 161 -17.67 4.83 -3.08
CA LEU A 161 -18.56 3.74 -3.54
C LEU A 161 -18.68 3.66 -5.07
N CYS A 162 -18.48 4.77 -5.79
CA CYS A 162 -18.47 4.76 -7.25
C CYS A 162 -17.37 3.86 -7.82
N TYR A 163 -16.29 3.67 -7.08
CA TYR A 163 -15.11 2.90 -7.46
C TYR A 163 -15.09 1.49 -6.89
N ILE A 164 -15.89 1.20 -5.87
CA ILE A 164 -15.89 -0.08 -5.17
C ILE A 164 -17.02 -0.99 -5.70
N ARG A 165 -16.76 -2.30 -5.75
CA ARG A 165 -17.77 -3.32 -6.04
C ARG A 165 -18.51 -3.67 -4.74
N THR A 166 -19.73 -3.18 -4.61
CA THR A 166 -20.58 -3.41 -3.42
C THR A 166 -20.87 -4.89 -3.15
N SER A 167 -20.92 -5.72 -4.21
CA SER A 167 -21.04 -7.16 -4.08
C SER A 167 -19.88 -7.80 -3.29
N THR A 168 -18.65 -7.32 -3.49
CA THR A 168 -17.49 -7.79 -2.75
C THR A 168 -17.53 -7.31 -1.30
N LEU A 169 -17.94 -6.07 -1.05
CA LEU A 169 -18.15 -5.59 0.32
C LEU A 169 -19.19 -6.44 1.06
N ALA A 170 -20.30 -6.82 0.39
CA ALA A 170 -21.31 -7.70 0.98
C ALA A 170 -20.77 -9.10 1.27
N ARG A 171 -19.82 -9.62 0.47
CA ARG A 171 -19.13 -10.89 0.74
C ARG A 171 -18.21 -10.77 1.96
N PHE A 172 -17.39 -9.71 2.05
CA PHE A 172 -16.57 -9.44 3.23
C PHE A 172 -17.42 -9.34 4.51
N ALA A 173 -18.54 -8.63 4.44
CA ALA A 173 -19.45 -8.47 5.59
C ALA A 173 -20.06 -9.78 6.09
N ARG A 174 -20.04 -10.86 5.31
CA ARG A 174 -20.54 -12.19 5.68
C ARG A 174 -19.46 -13.10 6.26
N LEU A 175 -18.19 -12.75 6.13
CA LEU A 175 -17.09 -13.55 6.67
C LEU A 175 -17.19 -13.56 8.21
N ARG A 176 -17.11 -14.75 8.80
CA ARG A 176 -17.06 -14.95 10.25
C ARG A 176 -16.08 -16.07 10.53
N PHE A 177 -15.17 -15.80 11.44
CA PHE A 177 -14.17 -16.76 11.87
C PHE A 177 -14.05 -16.72 13.39
N PRO A 178 -13.70 -17.83 14.05
CA PRO A 178 -13.38 -17.84 15.46
C PRO A 178 -12.23 -16.88 15.80
N ASP A 179 -12.26 -16.29 16.98
CA ASP A 179 -11.16 -15.48 17.51
C ASP A 179 -10.06 -16.38 18.09
N THR A 180 -9.44 -17.16 17.21
CA THR A 180 -8.34 -18.08 17.50
C THR A 180 -7.24 -17.94 16.47
N PRO A 181 -6.02 -18.42 16.76
CA PRO A 181 -4.93 -18.45 15.77
C PRO A 181 -5.32 -19.10 14.45
N GLU A 182 -6.00 -20.22 14.51
CA GLU A 182 -6.45 -20.97 13.32
C GLU A 182 -7.53 -20.19 12.56
N GLY A 183 -8.50 -19.63 13.28
CA GLY A 183 -9.58 -18.83 12.68
C GLY A 183 -9.06 -17.61 11.93
N ALA A 184 -7.97 -17.07 12.37
CA ALA A 184 -7.36 -15.95 11.71
C ALA A 184 -6.56 -16.35 10.45
N VAL A 185 -5.93 -17.52 10.44
CA VAL A 185 -5.34 -18.09 9.20
C VAL A 185 -6.44 -18.32 8.18
N GLU A 186 -7.56 -18.93 8.58
CA GLU A 186 -8.73 -19.15 7.71
C GLU A 186 -9.29 -17.83 7.16
N ALA A 187 -9.35 -16.80 7.99
CA ALA A 187 -9.76 -15.47 7.56
C ALA A 187 -8.82 -14.89 6.52
N GLY A 188 -7.50 -14.99 6.74
CA GLY A 188 -6.48 -14.55 5.79
C GLY A 188 -6.61 -15.25 4.44
N VAL A 189 -6.82 -16.57 4.45
CA VAL A 189 -7.05 -17.37 3.22
C VAL A 189 -8.34 -16.93 2.53
N ALA A 190 -9.43 -16.78 3.26
CA ALA A 190 -10.72 -16.37 2.69
C ALA A 190 -10.67 -14.97 2.06
N VAL A 191 -10.00 -14.02 2.73
CA VAL A 191 -9.77 -12.67 2.21
C VAL A 191 -8.91 -12.73 0.95
N SER A 192 -7.80 -13.47 0.96
CA SER A 192 -6.93 -13.63 -0.20
C SER A 192 -7.69 -14.22 -1.40
N ARG A 193 -8.53 -15.22 -1.16
CA ARG A 193 -9.40 -15.83 -2.19
C ARG A 193 -10.43 -14.82 -2.73
N LEU A 194 -11.02 -13.97 -1.88
CA LEU A 194 -11.96 -12.93 -2.32
C LEU A 194 -11.30 -11.84 -3.16
N LEU A 195 -10.02 -11.58 -2.95
CA LEU A 195 -9.25 -10.55 -3.64
C LEU A 195 -8.56 -11.07 -4.90
N ALA A 196 -8.41 -12.39 -5.04
CA ALA A 196 -7.76 -13.00 -6.18
C ALA A 196 -8.57 -12.85 -7.48
N SER A 197 -7.87 -12.88 -8.63
CA SER A 197 -8.52 -12.95 -9.93
C SER A 197 -9.29 -14.26 -10.09
N PRO A 198 -10.57 -14.23 -10.50
CA PRO A 198 -11.33 -15.45 -10.76
C PRO A 198 -10.86 -16.18 -12.02
N ARG A 199 -10.04 -15.55 -12.86
CA ARG A 199 -9.48 -16.13 -14.09
C ARG A 199 -8.13 -16.84 -13.89
N ARG A 200 -7.68 -16.95 -12.63
CA ARG A 200 -6.45 -17.65 -12.26
C ARG A 200 -6.75 -18.68 -11.18
N PRO A 201 -6.12 -19.87 -11.23
CA PRO A 201 -6.17 -20.81 -10.11
C PRO A 201 -5.72 -20.13 -8.82
N PHE A 202 -6.47 -20.32 -7.74
CA PHE A 202 -6.11 -19.79 -6.42
C PHE A 202 -5.19 -20.78 -5.73
N ASP A 203 -4.00 -20.32 -5.34
CA ASP A 203 -3.06 -21.10 -4.55
C ASP A 203 -3.39 -20.97 -3.07
N GLU A 204 -4.19 -21.93 -2.57
CA GLU A 204 -4.60 -21.96 -1.17
C GLU A 204 -3.43 -22.28 -0.23
N ALA A 205 -2.48 -23.12 -0.68
CA ALA A 205 -1.34 -23.50 0.15
C ALA A 205 -0.44 -22.28 0.41
N ALA A 206 -0.12 -21.52 -0.64
CA ALA A 206 0.66 -20.28 -0.50
C ALA A 206 -0.09 -19.22 0.32
N ALA A 207 -1.41 -19.09 0.14
CA ALA A 207 -2.22 -18.15 0.93
C ALA A 207 -2.25 -18.54 2.42
N ARG A 208 -2.36 -19.82 2.74
CA ARG A 208 -2.34 -20.36 4.10
C ARG A 208 -0.96 -20.15 4.76
N GLU A 209 0.10 -20.42 4.04
CA GLU A 209 1.48 -20.18 4.52
C GLU A 209 1.70 -18.68 4.80
N ALA A 210 1.29 -17.80 3.89
CA ALA A 210 1.40 -16.35 4.08
C ALA A 210 0.58 -15.86 5.28
N ALA A 211 -0.66 -16.35 5.44
CA ALA A 211 -1.51 -16.04 6.58
C ALA A 211 -0.92 -16.55 7.91
N GLY A 212 -0.31 -17.75 7.91
CA GLY A 212 0.33 -18.33 9.10
C GLY A 212 1.58 -17.59 9.55
N ARG A 213 2.33 -17.00 8.62
CA ARG A 213 3.51 -16.17 8.93
C ARG A 213 3.15 -14.78 9.44
N ASN A 214 1.91 -14.38 9.30
CA ASN A 214 1.42 -13.07 9.72
C ASN A 214 0.59 -13.20 11.00
N PRO A 215 1.19 -13.15 12.19
CA PRO A 215 0.47 -13.32 13.45
C PRO A 215 -0.43 -12.13 13.77
N ASP A 216 -0.11 -10.97 13.22
CA ASP A 216 -0.95 -9.79 13.40
C ASP A 216 -2.00 -9.69 12.29
N ARG A 217 -3.18 -9.67 12.73
CA ARG A 217 -4.40 -9.98 12.02
C ARG A 217 -5.32 -8.77 11.95
N GLY A 218 -4.72 -7.58 11.88
CA GLY A 218 -5.38 -6.28 11.83
C GLY A 218 -6.56 -6.17 10.85
N MET A 219 -6.68 -7.13 9.92
CA MET A 219 -7.85 -7.27 9.07
C MET A 219 -9.15 -7.57 9.85
N HIS A 220 -9.06 -7.91 11.14
CA HIS A 220 -10.20 -8.08 12.02
C HIS A 220 -10.56 -6.85 12.82
N ASP A 221 -9.66 -5.87 12.96
CA ASP A 221 -9.97 -4.61 13.66
C ASP A 221 -10.82 -3.69 12.78
N GLN A 222 -12.13 -3.94 12.82
CA GLN A 222 -13.11 -3.11 12.10
C GLN A 222 -13.10 -1.66 12.54
N GLN A 223 -12.63 -1.35 13.75
CA GLN A 223 -12.56 0.02 14.25
C GLN A 223 -11.36 0.74 13.64
N ALA A 224 -10.19 0.10 13.59
CA ALA A 224 -9.02 0.60 12.89
C ALA A 224 -9.33 0.84 11.41
N GLN A 225 -9.94 -0.11 10.74
CA GLN A 225 -10.37 0.05 9.34
C GLN A 225 -11.36 1.20 9.16
N SER A 226 -12.29 1.37 10.12
CA SER A 226 -13.24 2.49 10.09
C SER A 226 -12.56 3.84 10.22
N ARG A 227 -11.51 3.95 11.06
CA ARG A 227 -10.72 5.18 11.20
C ARG A 227 -9.93 5.46 9.93
N GLN A 228 -9.26 4.46 9.36
CA GLN A 228 -8.49 4.58 8.11
C GLN A 228 -9.37 5.02 6.93
N ILE A 229 -10.58 4.45 6.79
CA ILE A 229 -11.55 4.84 5.74
C ILE A 229 -12.13 6.23 6.02
N GLY A 230 -12.35 6.55 7.30
CA GLY A 230 -12.93 7.82 7.74
C GLY A 230 -11.99 9.02 7.66
N ALA A 231 -10.70 8.78 7.51
CA ALA A 231 -9.68 9.82 7.39
C ALA A 231 -9.90 10.67 6.13
N GLN A 232 -10.30 11.94 6.33
CA GLN A 232 -10.64 12.84 5.23
C GLN A 232 -9.39 13.55 4.72
N TRP A 233 -9.39 13.84 3.41
CA TRP A 233 -8.36 14.62 2.74
C TRP A 233 -8.87 16.05 2.51
N HIS A 234 -8.10 17.06 2.94
CA HIS A 234 -8.42 18.49 2.79
C HIS A 234 -7.43 19.20 1.87
N GLY A 235 -6.43 18.48 1.38
CA GLY A 235 -5.41 19.02 0.49
C GLY A 235 -5.89 19.17 -0.96
N PRO A 236 -4.96 19.49 -1.89
CA PRO A 236 -5.29 19.72 -3.29
C PRO A 236 -5.80 18.45 -3.99
N PRO A 237 -6.52 18.61 -5.11
CA PRO A 237 -6.99 17.49 -5.94
C PRO A 237 -5.83 16.82 -6.66
N ILE A 238 -6.04 15.57 -7.15
CA ILE A 238 -4.97 14.76 -7.77
C ILE A 238 -4.44 15.35 -9.08
N GLU A 239 -5.13 16.28 -9.70
CA GLU A 239 -4.65 17.05 -10.85
C GLU A 239 -3.41 17.90 -10.53
N ALA A 240 -3.20 18.22 -9.25
CA ALA A 240 -2.02 18.95 -8.78
C ALA A 240 -0.77 18.06 -8.62
N LEU A 241 -0.88 16.74 -8.84
CA LEU A 241 0.27 15.84 -8.80
C LEU A 241 1.28 16.22 -9.89
N SER A 242 2.52 16.47 -9.47
CA SER A 242 3.62 16.92 -10.35
C SER A 242 4.73 15.87 -10.47
N ARG A 243 4.61 14.71 -9.83
CA ARG A 243 5.62 13.66 -9.87
C ARG A 243 5.32 12.64 -10.97
N PRO A 244 6.36 12.07 -11.63
CA PRO A 244 6.14 10.97 -12.56
C PRO A 244 5.28 9.89 -11.91
N THR A 245 4.16 9.55 -12.54
CA THR A 245 3.14 8.69 -11.93
C THR A 245 2.83 7.49 -12.81
N LEU A 246 2.88 6.30 -12.19
CA LEU A 246 2.43 5.04 -12.76
C LEU A 246 1.18 4.57 -12.03
N VAL A 247 0.16 4.25 -12.79
CA VAL A 247 -1.08 3.65 -12.29
C VAL A 247 -1.10 2.18 -12.73
N LEU A 248 -1.09 1.27 -11.79
CA LEU A 248 -1.25 -0.16 -12.02
C LEU A 248 -2.63 -0.60 -11.55
N HIS A 249 -3.32 -1.44 -12.33
CA HIS A 249 -4.61 -1.96 -11.92
C HIS A 249 -4.86 -3.35 -12.49
N GLY A 250 -5.32 -4.29 -11.65
CA GLY A 250 -5.74 -5.60 -12.12
C GLY A 250 -7.02 -5.51 -12.93
N GLU A 251 -7.05 -6.12 -14.12
CA GLU A 251 -8.29 -6.15 -14.95
C GLU A 251 -9.43 -6.87 -14.25
N ASP A 252 -9.11 -7.83 -13.42
CA ASP A 252 -10.06 -8.69 -12.70
C ASP A 252 -10.30 -8.24 -11.25
N ASP A 253 -9.86 -7.04 -10.88
CA ASP A 253 -9.97 -6.56 -9.50
C ASP A 253 -11.43 -6.69 -9.00
N PRO A 254 -11.67 -7.60 -8.03
CA PRO A 254 -13.02 -7.85 -7.52
C PRO A 254 -13.49 -6.82 -6.49
N LEU A 255 -12.60 -5.94 -6.03
CA LEU A 255 -12.90 -4.96 -4.99
C LEU A 255 -12.96 -3.53 -5.55
N ILE A 256 -11.89 -3.07 -6.19
CA ILE A 256 -11.84 -1.74 -6.79
C ILE A 256 -11.95 -1.89 -8.31
N LYS A 257 -12.98 -1.26 -8.89
CA LYS A 257 -13.21 -1.31 -10.33
C LYS A 257 -12.00 -0.74 -11.10
N PRO A 258 -11.52 -1.38 -12.18
CA PRO A 258 -10.42 -0.84 -13.00
C PRO A 258 -10.68 0.58 -13.55
N GLY A 259 -11.94 1.00 -13.56
CA GLY A 259 -12.33 2.40 -13.83
C GLY A 259 -11.68 3.42 -12.92
N ALA A 260 -11.36 3.05 -11.66
CA ALA A 260 -10.63 3.92 -10.74
C ALA A 260 -9.23 4.26 -11.28
N GLY A 261 -8.48 3.26 -11.71
CA GLY A 261 -7.17 3.45 -12.32
C GLY A 261 -7.23 4.32 -13.58
N ARG A 262 -8.25 4.12 -14.44
CA ARG A 262 -8.47 4.98 -15.62
C ARG A 262 -8.77 6.44 -15.24
N VAL A 263 -9.51 6.66 -14.16
CA VAL A 263 -9.80 8.01 -13.65
C VAL A 263 -8.53 8.67 -13.13
N ILE A 264 -7.72 7.96 -12.34
CA ILE A 264 -6.44 8.50 -11.84
C ILE A 264 -5.54 8.88 -13.02
N ALA A 265 -5.33 7.97 -13.97
CA ALA A 265 -4.45 8.20 -15.11
C ALA A 265 -4.92 9.35 -16.01
N ARG A 266 -6.23 9.57 -16.12
CA ARG A 266 -6.79 10.69 -16.90
C ARG A 266 -6.68 12.03 -16.18
N ARG A 267 -6.78 12.03 -14.83
CA ARG A 267 -6.76 13.26 -14.02
C ARG A 267 -5.34 13.70 -13.66
N VAL A 268 -4.41 12.77 -13.48
CA VAL A 268 -3.02 13.09 -13.11
C VAL A 268 -2.22 13.41 -14.38
N PRO A 269 -1.66 14.62 -14.51
CA PRO A 269 -0.89 15.00 -15.68
C PRO A 269 0.30 14.06 -15.93
N GLY A 270 0.42 13.55 -17.16
CA GLY A 270 1.52 12.67 -17.55
C GLY A 270 1.52 11.27 -16.93
N ALA A 271 0.48 10.90 -16.19
CA ALA A 271 0.38 9.57 -15.61
C ALA A 271 0.20 8.47 -16.67
N ARG A 272 0.94 7.38 -16.51
CA ARG A 272 0.85 6.19 -17.36
C ARG A 272 0.00 5.12 -16.66
N LEU A 273 -0.95 4.52 -17.39
CA LEU A 273 -1.78 3.41 -16.91
C LEU A 273 -1.29 2.09 -17.51
N VAL A 274 -1.14 1.09 -16.66
CA VAL A 274 -0.93 -0.31 -17.05
C VAL A 274 -2.01 -1.17 -16.40
N LEU A 275 -2.83 -1.80 -17.23
CA LEU A 275 -3.78 -2.82 -16.80
C LEU A 275 -3.09 -4.18 -16.81
N LEU A 276 -3.26 -4.93 -15.72
CA LEU A 276 -2.61 -6.22 -15.51
C LEU A 276 -3.63 -7.33 -15.76
N PRO A 277 -3.49 -8.11 -16.86
CA PRO A 277 -4.43 -9.17 -17.17
C PRO A 277 -4.36 -10.30 -16.14
N ARG A 278 -5.51 -10.85 -15.80
CA ARG A 278 -5.67 -11.94 -14.81
C ARG A 278 -5.09 -11.60 -13.41
N VAL A 279 -5.06 -10.33 -13.04
CA VAL A 279 -4.70 -9.84 -11.71
C VAL A 279 -5.96 -9.31 -11.05
N GLY A 280 -6.16 -9.70 -9.80
CA GLY A 280 -7.22 -9.22 -8.92
C GLY A 280 -6.80 -7.99 -8.12
N HIS A 281 -7.21 -7.94 -6.85
CA HIS A 281 -6.83 -6.91 -5.87
C HIS A 281 -5.63 -7.37 -5.02
N GLU A 282 -4.60 -7.87 -5.68
CA GLU A 282 -3.45 -8.56 -5.08
C GLU A 282 -2.16 -8.31 -5.89
N ILE A 283 -1.03 -8.73 -5.35
CA ILE A 283 0.27 -8.76 -6.06
C ILE A 283 0.64 -10.24 -6.28
N PRO A 284 0.06 -10.93 -7.28
CA PRO A 284 0.30 -12.34 -7.50
C PRO A 284 1.67 -12.59 -8.12
N GLU A 285 2.31 -13.70 -7.76
CA GLU A 285 3.65 -14.04 -8.23
C GLU A 285 3.82 -13.97 -9.76
N PRO A 286 2.88 -14.47 -10.60
CA PRO A 286 3.02 -14.36 -12.05
C PRO A 286 3.05 -12.93 -12.60
N ALA A 287 2.67 -11.92 -11.81
CA ALA A 287 2.71 -10.52 -12.21
C ALA A 287 3.93 -9.77 -11.67
N TRP A 288 4.73 -10.36 -10.78
CA TRP A 288 5.82 -9.67 -10.10
C TRP A 288 6.83 -9.06 -11.06
N ASP A 289 7.32 -9.83 -12.04
CA ASP A 289 8.32 -9.34 -13.00
C ASP A 289 7.79 -8.15 -13.80
N ARG A 290 6.53 -8.21 -14.23
CA ARG A 290 5.88 -7.11 -14.96
C ARG A 290 5.76 -5.87 -14.07
N ILE A 291 5.24 -6.02 -12.84
CA ILE A 291 5.08 -4.90 -11.91
C ILE A 291 6.45 -4.27 -11.59
N ALA A 292 7.45 -5.09 -11.24
CA ALA A 292 8.77 -4.59 -10.89
C ALA A 292 9.49 -3.92 -12.08
N ALA A 293 9.28 -4.41 -13.31
CA ALA A 293 9.82 -3.78 -14.52
C ALA A 293 9.19 -2.40 -14.76
N GLU A 294 7.86 -2.28 -14.58
CA GLU A 294 7.16 -1.01 -14.76
C GLU A 294 7.56 0.03 -13.69
N VAL A 295 7.75 -0.42 -12.43
CA VAL A 295 8.26 0.44 -11.34
C VAL A 295 9.67 0.91 -11.65
N ARG A 296 10.57 0.02 -12.14
CA ARG A 296 11.93 0.41 -12.52
C ARG A 296 11.93 1.39 -13.68
N ALA A 297 11.18 1.10 -14.74
CA ALA A 297 11.08 1.98 -15.91
C ALA A 297 10.58 3.39 -15.54
N LEU A 298 9.64 3.49 -14.57
CA LEU A 298 9.20 4.79 -14.06
C LEU A 298 10.34 5.49 -13.30
N ALA A 299 11.06 4.76 -12.45
CA ALA A 299 12.14 5.35 -11.64
C ALA A 299 13.26 5.88 -12.55
N ASP A 300 13.57 5.19 -13.65
CA ASP A 300 14.57 5.64 -14.64
C ASP A 300 14.23 7.01 -15.27
N THR A 301 12.96 7.36 -15.35
CA THR A 301 12.54 8.69 -15.85
C THR A 301 12.85 9.83 -14.90
N SER A 302 13.12 9.55 -13.63
CA SER A 302 13.41 10.54 -12.58
C SER A 302 14.90 10.68 -12.28
N ALA A 303 15.74 9.79 -12.82
CA ALA A 303 17.19 9.95 -12.73
C ALA A 303 17.61 11.25 -13.45
N PRO A 304 18.51 12.09 -12.87
CA PRO A 304 19.09 13.17 -13.64
C PRO A 304 19.75 12.55 -14.87
N GLY A 305 19.33 13.01 -16.04
CA GLY A 305 19.97 12.58 -17.30
C GLY A 305 21.49 12.74 -17.19
N PRO A 306 22.30 11.95 -17.92
CA PRO A 306 23.73 12.07 -17.89
C PRO A 306 24.07 13.56 -18.09
N ALA A 307 24.78 14.13 -17.10
CA ALA A 307 25.20 15.53 -17.15
C ALA A 307 25.80 15.78 -18.53
N ALA A 308 25.16 16.67 -19.26
CA ALA A 308 25.72 17.13 -20.52
C ALA A 308 27.16 17.55 -20.22
N ALA A 309 28.12 16.76 -20.72
CA ALA A 309 29.52 17.04 -20.57
C ALA A 309 29.73 18.50 -21.02
N ARG A 310 30.07 19.35 -20.06
CA ARG A 310 30.49 20.72 -20.36
C ARG A 310 31.63 20.56 -21.32
N ARG A 311 31.41 20.89 -22.60
CA ARG A 311 32.48 21.14 -23.56
C ARG A 311 33.01 22.53 -23.18
N ASP A 312 34.14 22.55 -22.51
CA ASP A 312 35.01 23.71 -22.40
C ASP A 312 35.67 23.96 -23.74
#